data_06878509a87aed925569a4a613e7e88e
#
_entry.id   06878509a87aed925569a4a613e7e88e
#
_cell.length_a   1.000
_cell.length_b   1.000
_cell.length_c   1.000
_cell.angle_alpha   90.00
_cell.angle_beta   90.00
_cell.angle_gamma   90.00
#
_symmetry.space_group_name_H-M   'P 1'
#
loop_
_entity.id
_entity.type
_entity.pdbx_description
1 polymer ?
#
loop_
_entity_poly.entity_id
_entity_poly.type
_entity_poly.pdbx_seq_one_letter_code
_entity_poly.pdbx_strand_id
1 'polypeptide(L)'
;MTDVIVIDKLTKSFKGKTVLEDVNMRLQEGRIYGIVGDNGSGKTVLLKLICGFMKPDSGTVTVNGKVIGKDADFPENTGIIIEAPGFLPNYSGMKNLGYLASIRGKIGKEQIESAMKTVGLDPSSKLRVGKY
;
A
#
# COMPACT_ATOMS: atom_id res chain seq x y z
N MET A 1 -10.99 20.32 3.37
CA MET A 1 -10.66 18.96 2.93
C MET A 1 -10.28 18.09 4.13
N THR A 2 -10.70 16.85 4.11
CA THR A 2 -10.43 15.91 5.19
C THR A 2 -9.01 15.35 5.07
N ASP A 3 -8.30 15.30 6.21
CA ASP A 3 -7.01 14.63 6.28
C ASP A 3 -7.24 13.12 6.30
N VAL A 4 -6.79 12.40 5.28
CA VAL A 4 -6.95 10.95 5.19
C VAL A 4 -5.78 10.20 5.82
N ILE A 5 -4.58 10.78 5.79
CA ILE A 5 -3.40 10.23 6.46
C ILE A 5 -2.77 11.34 7.29
N VAL A 6 -2.56 11.04 8.57
CA VAL A 6 -1.89 11.96 9.50
C VAL A 6 -0.72 11.21 10.13
N ILE A 7 0.47 11.74 9.96
CA ILE A 7 1.69 11.20 10.56
C ILE A 7 2.16 12.22 11.58
N ASP A 8 2.29 11.80 12.83
CA ASP A 8 2.60 12.67 13.96
C ASP A 8 3.82 12.15 14.72
N LYS A 9 4.89 12.92 14.70
CA LYS A 9 6.16 12.66 15.41
C LYS A 9 6.70 11.25 15.19
N LEU A 10 6.62 10.78 13.96
CA LEU A 10 6.99 9.41 13.61
C LEU A 10 8.50 9.23 13.61
N THR A 11 8.97 8.25 14.37
CA THR A 11 10.38 7.90 14.47
C THR A 11 10.55 6.40 14.28
N LYS A 12 11.53 6.00 13.47
CA LYS A 12 11.86 4.60 13.23
C LYS A 12 13.37 4.42 13.07
N SER A 13 13.93 3.48 13.83
CA SER A 13 15.36 3.16 13.79
C SER A 13 15.56 1.67 13.57
N PHE A 14 16.70 1.31 12.98
CA PHE A 14 17.13 -0.07 12.79
C PHE A 14 18.58 -0.20 13.25
N LYS A 15 18.84 -1.12 14.18
CA LYS A 15 20.20 -1.41 14.66
C LYS A 15 21.00 -0.14 15.03
N GLY A 16 20.34 0.77 15.77
CA GLY A 16 20.97 2.01 16.21
C GLY A 16 21.04 3.11 15.17
N LYS A 17 20.57 2.88 13.93
CA LYS A 17 20.50 3.90 12.89
C LYS A 17 19.07 4.41 12.76
N THR A 18 18.87 5.70 12.97
CA THR A 18 17.56 6.34 12.80
C THR A 18 17.31 6.60 11.31
N VAL A 19 16.25 6.01 10.78
CA VAL A 19 15.85 6.15 9.37
C VAL A 19 14.84 7.26 9.19
N LEU A 20 13.87 7.35 10.11
CA LEU A 20 12.87 8.42 10.16
C LEU A 20 12.92 9.04 11.56
N GLU A 21 12.96 10.37 11.63
CA GLU A 21 13.03 11.10 12.89
C GLU A 21 12.05 12.24 12.90
N ASP A 22 11.14 12.23 13.87
CA ASP A 22 10.14 13.27 14.11
C ASP A 22 9.42 13.71 12.83
N VAL A 23 8.96 12.75 12.03
CA VAL A 23 8.27 13.05 10.78
C VAL A 23 6.83 13.45 11.05
N ASN A 24 6.43 14.59 10.52
CA ASN A 24 5.07 15.11 10.63
C ASN A 24 4.52 15.36 9.22
N MET A 25 3.31 14.87 8.95
CA MET A 25 2.76 14.94 7.61
C MET A 25 1.24 14.81 7.66
N ARG A 26 0.55 15.57 6.82
CA ARG A 26 -0.91 15.45 6.64
C ARG A 26 -1.22 15.35 5.18
N LEU A 27 -1.89 14.29 4.78
CA LEU A 27 -2.31 14.05 3.40
C LEU A 27 -3.82 14.13 3.32
N GLN A 28 -4.32 14.94 2.41
CA GLN A 28 -5.75 15.22 2.26
C GLN A 28 -6.37 14.37 1.17
N GLU A 29 -7.67 14.12 1.30
CA GLU A 29 -8.42 13.36 0.29
C GLU A 29 -8.45 14.08 -1.06
N GLY A 30 -8.64 13.32 -2.13
CA GLY A 30 -8.78 13.84 -3.47
C GLY A 30 -7.49 14.39 -4.10
N ARG A 31 -6.33 14.07 -3.56
CA ARG A 31 -5.04 14.54 -4.05
C ARG A 31 -4.06 13.41 -4.30
N ILE A 32 -3.11 13.65 -5.17
CA ILE A 32 -1.97 12.77 -5.42
C ILE A 32 -0.72 13.42 -4.84
N TYR A 33 -0.01 12.68 -4.00
CA TYR A 33 1.21 13.17 -3.35
C TYR A 33 2.42 12.40 -3.85
N GLY A 34 3.51 13.11 -4.08
CA GLY A 34 4.79 12.51 -4.40
C GLY A 34 5.74 12.60 -3.21
N ILE A 35 6.33 11.48 -2.84
CA ILE A 35 7.38 11.44 -1.82
C ILE A 35 8.70 11.28 -2.55
N VAL A 36 9.57 12.28 -2.42
CA VAL A 36 10.85 12.31 -3.12
C VAL A 36 12.00 12.21 -2.13
N GLY A 37 13.08 11.61 -2.56
CA GLY A 37 14.30 11.44 -1.77
C GLY A 37 15.20 10.43 -2.42
N ASP A 38 16.45 10.40 -1.99
CA ASP A 38 17.44 9.45 -2.47
C ASP A 38 17.13 8.03 -1.99
N ASN A 39 17.69 7.03 -2.65
CA ASN A 39 17.63 5.66 -2.19
C ASN A 39 18.20 5.56 -0.78
N GLY A 40 17.50 4.87 0.11
CA GLY A 40 17.88 4.76 1.51
C GLY A 40 17.47 5.94 2.39
N SER A 41 16.64 6.87 1.86
CA SER A 41 16.15 8.02 2.64
C SER A 41 14.96 7.71 3.54
N GLY A 42 14.47 6.46 3.54
CA GLY A 42 13.36 6.03 4.38
C GLY A 42 11.99 6.03 3.71
N LYS A 43 11.90 6.27 2.40
CA LYS A 43 10.61 6.27 1.68
C LYS A 43 9.86 4.95 1.81
N THR A 44 10.55 3.84 1.59
CA THR A 44 9.96 2.50 1.70
C THR A 44 9.55 2.21 3.14
N VAL A 45 10.36 2.60 4.11
CA VAL A 45 10.06 2.44 5.53
C VAL A 45 8.79 3.23 5.90
N LEU A 46 8.68 4.47 5.42
CA LEU A 46 7.49 5.28 5.65
C LEU A 46 6.24 4.62 5.09
N LEU A 47 6.30 4.11 3.87
CA LEU A 47 5.16 3.40 3.26
C LEU A 47 4.78 2.15 4.04
N LYS A 48 5.75 1.37 4.50
CA LYS A 48 5.50 0.18 5.32
C LYS A 48 4.85 0.52 6.66
N LEU A 49 5.22 1.64 7.27
CA LEU A 49 4.60 2.12 8.50
C LEU A 49 3.15 2.55 8.27
N ILE A 50 2.87 3.24 7.17
CA ILE A 50 1.50 3.64 6.82
C ILE A 50 0.63 2.40 6.58
N CYS A 51 1.18 1.37 5.98
CA CYS A 51 0.44 0.15 5.65
C CYS A 51 0.30 -0.83 6.82
N GLY A 52 0.98 -0.60 7.93
CA GLY A 52 0.92 -1.49 9.08
C GLY A 52 1.87 -2.69 8.97
N PHE A 53 2.79 -2.70 8.01
CA PHE A 53 3.76 -3.80 7.84
C PHE A 53 4.91 -3.74 8.85
N MET A 54 5.08 -2.62 9.51
CA MET A 54 6.00 -2.48 10.64
C MET A 54 5.45 -1.45 11.61
N LYS A 55 5.96 -1.47 12.84
CA LYS A 55 5.51 -0.58 13.90
C LYS A 55 6.51 0.56 14.09
N PRO A 56 6.06 1.79 14.36
CA PRO A 56 6.96 2.87 14.70
C PRO A 56 7.60 2.65 16.06
N ASP A 57 8.80 3.20 16.26
CA ASP A 57 9.43 3.24 17.59
C ASP A 57 8.74 4.29 18.47
N SER A 58 8.32 5.39 17.87
CA SER A 58 7.50 6.41 18.52
C SER A 58 6.67 7.16 17.47
N GLY A 59 5.68 7.91 17.95
CA GLY A 59 4.75 8.61 17.08
C GLY A 59 3.63 7.73 16.58
N THR A 60 2.77 8.28 15.72
CA THR A 60 1.58 7.60 15.24
C THR A 60 1.36 7.83 13.75
N VAL A 61 0.71 6.84 13.13
CA VAL A 61 0.14 6.96 11.78
C VAL A 61 -1.35 6.73 11.90
N THR A 62 -2.13 7.69 11.43
CA THR A 62 -3.60 7.61 11.43
C THR A 62 -4.08 7.62 9.98
N VAL A 63 -4.90 6.64 9.62
CA VAL A 63 -5.50 6.54 8.28
C VAL A 63 -7.01 6.50 8.43
N ASN A 64 -7.70 7.42 7.78
CA ASN A 64 -9.17 7.56 7.86
C ASN A 64 -9.69 7.56 9.31
N GLY A 65 -8.99 8.28 10.19
CA GLY A 65 -9.37 8.43 11.59
C GLY A 65 -8.99 7.27 12.51
N LYS A 66 -8.34 6.23 11.98
CA LYS A 66 -7.91 5.08 12.78
C LYS A 66 -6.39 5.03 12.89
N VAL A 67 -5.90 4.90 14.12
CA VAL A 67 -4.47 4.77 14.39
C VAL A 67 -4.01 3.35 14.01
N ILE A 68 -3.07 3.28 13.09
CA ILE A 68 -2.55 1.98 12.62
C ILE A 68 -1.69 1.34 13.71
N GLY A 69 -1.99 0.08 14.01
CA GLY A 69 -1.35 -0.67 15.08
C GLY A 69 -2.06 -0.57 16.42
N LYS A 70 -3.07 0.30 16.53
CA LYS A 70 -3.87 0.48 17.76
C LYS A 70 -5.36 0.26 17.48
N ASP A 71 -5.96 1.07 16.61
CA ASP A 71 -7.38 0.97 16.26
C ASP A 71 -7.63 -0.03 15.15
N ALA A 72 -6.65 -0.22 14.27
CA ALA A 72 -6.67 -1.17 13.17
C ALA A 72 -5.25 -1.62 12.86
N ASP A 73 -5.07 -2.86 12.44
CA ASP A 73 -3.76 -3.39 12.06
C ASP A 73 -3.32 -2.90 10.68
N PHE A 74 -4.29 -2.62 9.80
CA PHE A 74 -4.05 -2.21 8.42
C PHE A 74 -5.02 -1.11 8.02
N PRO A 75 -4.64 -0.20 7.10
CA PRO A 75 -5.58 0.79 6.58
C PRO A 75 -6.65 0.12 5.72
N GLU A 76 -7.92 0.53 5.91
CA GLU A 76 -9.03 0.05 5.11
C GLU A 76 -9.09 0.74 3.75
N ASN A 77 -9.70 0.07 2.76
CA ASN A 77 -9.91 0.61 1.41
C ASN A 77 -8.63 1.17 0.78
N THR A 78 -7.53 0.46 0.98
CA THR A 78 -6.21 0.91 0.54
C THR A 78 -5.56 -0.15 -0.33
N GLY A 79 -5.09 0.26 -1.51
CA GLY A 79 -4.26 -0.56 -2.37
C GLY A 79 -2.80 -0.20 -2.18
N ILE A 80 -1.93 -1.18 -2.18
CA ILE A 80 -0.52 -1.00 -1.86
C ILE A 80 0.35 -1.72 -2.88
N ILE A 81 1.37 -1.01 -3.39
CA ILE A 81 2.47 -1.60 -4.14
C ILE A 81 3.75 -1.08 -3.52
N ILE A 82 4.55 -1.97 -2.95
CA ILE A 82 5.83 -1.61 -2.34
C ILE A 82 6.93 -2.34 -3.09
N GLU A 83 7.88 -1.57 -3.63
CA GLU A 83 9.01 -2.04 -4.43
C GLU A 83 8.56 -2.65 -5.76
N ALA A 84 8.15 -3.91 -5.75
CA ALA A 84 7.64 -4.60 -6.93
C ALA A 84 6.36 -5.37 -6.58
N PRO A 85 5.41 -5.50 -7.53
CA PRO A 85 4.22 -6.31 -7.29
C PRO A 85 4.62 -7.76 -7.06
N GLY A 86 4.04 -8.39 -6.02
CA GLY A 86 4.28 -9.78 -5.68
C GLY A 86 3.39 -10.74 -6.46
N PHE A 87 3.31 -10.61 -7.79
CA PHE A 87 2.48 -11.49 -8.61
C PHE A 87 3.10 -12.87 -8.77
N LEU A 88 2.24 -13.87 -8.91
CA LEU A 88 2.64 -15.24 -9.19
C LEU A 88 2.92 -15.37 -10.71
N PRO A 89 4.18 -15.54 -11.12
CA PRO A 89 4.54 -15.46 -12.54
C PRO A 89 4.00 -16.58 -13.40
N ASN A 90 3.63 -17.72 -12.80
CA ASN A 90 3.13 -18.89 -13.50
C ASN A 90 1.62 -18.88 -13.73
N TYR A 91 0.92 -17.88 -13.20
CA TYR A 91 -0.53 -17.75 -13.34
C TYR A 91 -0.89 -16.55 -14.22
N SER A 92 -2.10 -16.56 -14.79
CA SER A 92 -2.62 -15.47 -15.59
C SER A 92 -2.87 -14.22 -14.74
N GLY A 93 -3.04 -13.08 -15.39
CA GLY A 93 -3.41 -11.83 -14.72
C GLY A 93 -4.73 -11.97 -13.96
N MET A 94 -5.75 -12.55 -14.61
CA MET A 94 -7.06 -12.77 -13.98
C MET A 94 -6.95 -13.62 -12.72
N LYS A 95 -6.17 -14.70 -12.76
CA LYS A 95 -5.99 -15.60 -11.62
C LYS A 95 -5.22 -14.94 -10.48
N ASN A 96 -4.19 -14.15 -10.81
CA ASN A 96 -3.46 -13.35 -9.81
C ASN A 96 -4.40 -12.38 -9.08
N LEU A 97 -5.19 -11.61 -9.82
CA LEU A 97 -6.12 -10.66 -9.22
C LEU A 97 -7.22 -11.35 -8.42
N GLY A 98 -7.66 -12.54 -8.87
CA GLY A 98 -8.62 -13.35 -8.13
C GLY A 98 -8.12 -13.75 -6.75
N TYR A 99 -6.86 -14.16 -6.63
CA TYR A 99 -6.27 -14.49 -5.34
C TYR A 99 -6.19 -13.26 -4.43
N LEU A 100 -5.76 -12.12 -4.96
CA LEU A 100 -5.70 -10.87 -4.17
C LEU A 100 -7.09 -10.44 -3.70
N ALA A 101 -8.09 -10.50 -4.56
CA ALA A 101 -9.45 -10.14 -4.24
C ALA A 101 -10.07 -11.07 -3.18
N SER A 102 -9.70 -12.35 -3.18
CA SER A 102 -10.24 -13.34 -2.24
C SER A 102 -9.85 -13.08 -0.79
N ILE A 103 -8.78 -12.34 -0.54
CA ILE A 103 -8.31 -12.04 0.81
C ILE A 103 -9.37 -11.31 1.62
N ARG A 104 -10.10 -10.36 1.03
CA ARG A 104 -11.18 -9.63 1.69
C ARG A 104 -12.56 -10.14 1.36
N GLY A 105 -12.71 -10.88 0.27
CA GLY A 105 -13.99 -11.42 -0.18
C GLY A 105 -15.02 -10.38 -0.63
N LYS A 106 -14.61 -9.13 -0.86
CA LYS A 106 -15.50 -8.03 -1.23
C LYS A 106 -15.61 -7.79 -2.73
N ILE A 107 -14.67 -8.31 -3.52
CA ILE A 107 -14.56 -8.04 -4.94
C ILE A 107 -14.82 -9.31 -5.72
N GLY A 108 -15.77 -9.25 -6.66
CA GLY A 108 -16.13 -10.36 -7.51
C GLY A 108 -15.41 -10.34 -8.85
N LYS A 109 -15.62 -11.41 -9.62
CA LYS A 109 -15.02 -11.62 -10.94
C LYS A 109 -15.29 -10.46 -11.90
N GLU A 110 -16.52 -9.92 -11.92
CA GLU A 110 -16.91 -8.82 -12.81
C GLU A 110 -16.09 -7.55 -12.55
N GLN A 111 -15.83 -7.24 -11.29
CA GLN A 111 -15.04 -6.08 -10.90
C GLN A 111 -13.58 -6.22 -11.32
N ILE A 112 -13.02 -7.43 -11.23
CA ILE A 112 -11.67 -7.73 -11.68
C ILE A 112 -11.57 -7.58 -13.20
N GLU A 113 -12.52 -8.15 -13.95
CA GLU A 113 -12.57 -8.03 -15.39
C GLU A 113 -12.67 -6.57 -15.84
N SER A 114 -13.51 -5.79 -15.19
CA SER A 114 -13.66 -4.37 -15.47
C SER A 114 -12.35 -3.60 -15.23
N ALA A 115 -11.67 -3.87 -14.14
CA ALA A 115 -10.40 -3.23 -13.82
C ALA A 115 -9.33 -3.57 -14.86
N MET A 116 -9.24 -4.83 -15.28
CA MET A 116 -8.29 -5.25 -16.31
C MET A 116 -8.55 -4.54 -17.64
N LYS A 117 -9.81 -4.46 -18.05
CA LYS A 117 -10.20 -3.77 -19.30
C LYS A 117 -9.88 -2.29 -19.24
N THR A 118 -10.06 -1.66 -18.08
CA THR A 118 -9.77 -0.23 -17.89
C THR A 118 -8.31 0.11 -18.21
N VAL A 119 -7.38 -0.79 -17.90
CA VAL A 119 -5.96 -0.59 -18.19
C VAL A 119 -5.49 -1.29 -19.47
N GLY A 120 -6.42 -1.77 -20.29
CA GLY A 120 -6.12 -2.36 -21.59
C GLY A 120 -5.68 -3.82 -21.55
N LEU A 121 -5.96 -4.54 -20.46
CA LEU A 121 -5.65 -5.97 -20.35
C LEU A 121 -6.86 -6.81 -20.69
N ASP A 122 -6.63 -7.97 -21.30
CA ASP A 122 -7.67 -8.94 -21.65
C ASP A 122 -7.89 -9.92 -20.50
N PRO A 123 -9.07 -9.89 -19.83
CA PRO A 123 -9.35 -10.82 -18.73
C PRO A 123 -9.40 -12.29 -19.14
N SER A 124 -9.68 -12.59 -20.42
CA SER A 124 -9.75 -13.95 -20.92
C SER A 124 -8.38 -14.52 -21.29
N SER A 125 -7.34 -13.70 -21.30
CA SER A 125 -6.00 -14.15 -21.63
C SER A 125 -5.50 -15.18 -20.64
N LYS A 126 -4.98 -16.29 -21.17
CA LYS A 126 -4.34 -17.34 -20.37
C LYS A 126 -2.83 -17.13 -20.25
N LEU A 127 -2.32 -16.02 -20.77
CA LEU A 127 -0.91 -15.70 -20.71
C LEU A 127 -0.48 -15.55 -19.25
N ARG A 128 0.62 -16.18 -18.90
CA ARG A 128 1.19 -16.10 -17.55
C ARG A 128 1.80 -14.72 -17.32
N VAL A 129 1.65 -14.18 -16.10
CA VAL A 129 2.16 -12.84 -15.75
C VAL A 129 3.65 -12.72 -16.00
N GLY A 130 4.42 -13.79 -15.76
CA GLY A 130 5.86 -13.77 -16.03
C GLY A 130 6.24 -13.60 -17.51
N LYS A 131 5.27 -13.67 -18.42
CA LYS A 131 5.47 -13.46 -19.85
C LYS A 131 4.97 -12.11 -20.36
N TYR A 132 4.41 -11.29 -19.50
CA TYR A 132 3.91 -9.95 -19.86
C TYR A 132 5.07 -9.03 -20.26
#